data_f21e52ca0a7fa064f4d4ba72be002450
#
_entry.id   f21e52ca0a7fa064f4d4ba72be002450
#
_cell.length_a   1.000
_cell.length_b   1.000
_cell.length_c   1.000
_cell.angle_alpha   90.00
_cell.angle_beta   90.00
_cell.angle_gamma   90.00
#
_symmetry.space_group_name_H-M   'P 1'
#
loop_
_entity.id
_entity.type
_entity.pdbx_description
1 polymer ?
#
loop_
_entity_poly.entity_id
_entity_poly.type
_entity_poly.pdbx_seq_one_letter_code
_entity_poly.pdbx_strand_id
1 'polypeptide(L)'
;MTGNDAGTAGQEESVSFAVTGEYRAADRRASWKARWGIGRMKMRIKPGLYALGSPDPDSPVFASANYRLSFDALRTSVKGDAWLLVLDTKGINVWCAAGKGTFGTMELTRSIMESGLGDLLSRKEIIVPQLGAPGVAAHRVKAYTGFSVIYGPVRAEDIPSFMAAGKKAAPEMRRVRFGFADRMALSPIELVNFGKYLLPAAALLYFFGFRADAMLTAATLLSSTLLVPALLPWLPGRAFAIKSAAAGAIGLAAAYPFLSQDLFHACARALVYLPVASFIGLQFTGSSTYTSLSGVMKEMRAALPVQGVSLAAGLAMVLLRRFI
;
A
#
# COMPACT_ATOMS: atom_id res chain seq x y z
N MET A 1 8.55 69.21 -7.50
CA MET A 1 7.36 68.48 -8.02
C MET A 1 7.59 67.02 -7.79
N THR A 2 6.90 66.57 -6.82
CA THR A 2 6.95 65.29 -6.19
C THR A 2 6.14 64.29 -6.98
N GLY A 3 6.78 63.21 -7.46
CA GLY A 3 6.11 62.03 -7.98
C GLY A 3 6.18 60.91 -6.97
N ASN A 4 5.04 60.61 -6.41
CA ASN A 4 4.86 59.59 -5.38
C ASN A 4 4.48 58.28 -6.10
N ASP A 5 5.43 57.40 -6.34
CA ASP A 5 5.13 56.03 -6.80
C ASP A 5 5.09 55.11 -5.58
N ALA A 6 3.88 54.97 -5.05
CA ALA A 6 3.57 53.92 -4.11
C ALA A 6 3.62 52.58 -4.83
N GLY A 7 4.66 51.84 -4.55
CA GLY A 7 4.82 50.48 -5.04
C GLY A 7 3.64 49.62 -4.58
N THR A 8 2.95 49.04 -5.57
CA THR A 8 2.02 47.92 -5.40
C THR A 8 2.80 46.76 -4.81
N ALA A 9 2.60 46.50 -3.53
CA ALA A 9 3.05 45.25 -2.92
C ALA A 9 2.45 44.08 -3.68
N GLY A 10 3.31 43.32 -4.35
CA GLY A 10 2.92 42.14 -5.08
C GLY A 10 2.22 41.16 -4.15
N GLN A 11 0.96 40.92 -4.43
CA GLN A 11 0.29 39.69 -3.97
C GLN A 11 1.09 38.54 -4.55
N GLU A 12 1.85 37.82 -3.72
CA GLU A 12 2.37 36.52 -4.09
C GLU A 12 1.16 35.65 -4.44
N GLU A 13 0.90 35.48 -5.74
CA GLU A 13 -0.11 34.52 -6.24
C GLU A 13 0.18 33.16 -5.60
N SER A 14 -0.72 32.71 -4.74
CA SER A 14 -0.67 31.36 -4.17
C SER A 14 -0.68 30.37 -5.35
N VAL A 15 0.49 29.77 -5.63
CA VAL A 15 0.67 28.90 -6.79
C VAL A 15 -0.14 27.62 -6.58
N SER A 16 -1.37 27.62 -7.10
CA SER A 16 -2.19 26.42 -7.16
C SER A 16 -2.04 25.74 -8.51
N PHE A 17 -1.99 24.41 -8.49
CA PHE A 17 -1.93 23.59 -9.72
C PHE A 17 -3.35 23.19 -10.15
N ALA A 18 -3.77 23.53 -11.36
CA ALA A 18 -5.05 23.09 -11.89
C ALA A 18 -5.05 21.56 -12.14
N VAL A 19 -6.12 20.88 -11.75
CA VAL A 19 -6.29 19.44 -11.94
C VAL A 19 -7.74 19.10 -12.31
N THR A 20 -7.95 18.03 -13.05
CA THR A 20 -9.28 17.54 -13.43
C THR A 20 -9.67 16.29 -12.62
N GLY A 21 -10.97 16.11 -12.38
CA GLY A 21 -11.55 14.90 -11.81
C GLY A 21 -11.64 13.72 -12.77
N GLU A 22 -11.30 13.90 -14.05
CA GLU A 22 -11.37 12.85 -15.06
C GLU A 22 -10.29 11.78 -14.87
N TYR A 23 -10.69 10.50 -14.96
CA TYR A 23 -9.76 9.38 -14.96
C TYR A 23 -9.39 8.98 -16.38
N ARG A 24 -8.25 9.47 -16.86
CA ARG A 24 -7.80 9.32 -18.25
C ARG A 24 -7.06 7.98 -18.47
N ALA A 25 -6.89 7.60 -19.74
CA ALA A 25 -6.13 6.41 -20.13
C ALA A 25 -4.67 6.42 -19.60
N ALA A 26 -4.05 7.60 -19.49
CA ALA A 26 -2.73 7.77 -18.90
C ALA A 26 -2.70 7.40 -17.41
N ASP A 27 -3.75 7.77 -16.65
CA ASP A 27 -3.88 7.45 -15.23
C ASP A 27 -4.09 5.95 -15.03
N ARG A 28 -4.88 5.33 -15.90
CA ARG A 28 -5.09 3.87 -15.90
C ARG A 28 -3.80 3.11 -16.12
N ARG A 29 -2.99 3.55 -17.10
CA ARG A 29 -1.66 2.97 -17.37
C ARG A 29 -0.70 3.19 -16.20
N ALA A 30 -0.70 4.38 -15.59
CA ALA A 30 0.11 4.66 -14.41
C ALA A 30 -0.31 3.81 -13.21
N SER A 31 -1.59 3.67 -12.96
CA SER A 31 -2.15 2.80 -11.90
C SER A 31 -1.74 1.34 -12.10
N TRP A 32 -1.86 0.82 -13.33
CA TRP A 32 -1.41 -0.51 -13.68
C TRP A 32 0.09 -0.70 -13.41
N LYS A 33 0.95 0.19 -13.91
CA LYS A 33 2.40 0.16 -13.65
C LYS A 33 2.72 0.18 -12.16
N ALA A 34 2.05 1.04 -11.38
CA ALA A 34 2.24 1.13 -9.95
C ALA A 34 1.87 -0.17 -9.21
N ARG A 35 0.80 -0.87 -9.64
CA ARG A 35 0.39 -2.17 -9.08
C ARG A 35 1.39 -3.29 -9.38
N TRP A 36 2.05 -3.23 -10.55
CA TRP A 36 3.13 -4.13 -10.93
C TRP A 36 4.52 -3.69 -10.42
N GLY A 37 4.58 -2.66 -9.58
CA GLY A 37 5.85 -2.18 -9.03
C GLY A 37 6.72 -1.40 -10.01
N ILE A 38 6.28 -1.23 -11.28
CA ILE A 38 7.06 -0.59 -12.34
C ILE A 38 7.14 0.92 -12.09
N GLY A 39 8.31 1.38 -11.66
CA GLY A 39 8.54 2.80 -11.37
C GLY A 39 7.72 3.36 -10.20
N ARG A 40 7.11 2.52 -9.36
CA ARG A 40 6.20 2.91 -8.27
C ARG A 40 6.75 4.03 -7.39
N MET A 41 8.03 3.94 -6.99
CA MET A 41 8.68 4.94 -6.13
C MET A 41 8.95 6.28 -6.82
N LYS A 42 8.91 6.32 -8.16
CA LYS A 42 9.06 7.54 -8.97
C LYS A 42 7.73 8.23 -9.29
N MET A 43 6.60 7.56 -9.01
CA MET A 43 5.25 8.07 -9.30
C MET A 43 4.76 8.96 -8.15
N ARG A 44 5.44 10.10 -7.96
CA ARG A 44 5.06 11.09 -6.95
C ARG A 44 4.33 12.25 -7.60
N ILE A 45 3.37 12.80 -6.88
CA ILE A 45 2.75 14.09 -7.20
C ILE A 45 3.56 15.17 -6.48
N LYS A 46 3.74 16.33 -7.08
CA LYS A 46 4.41 17.46 -6.43
C LYS A 46 3.56 17.86 -5.21
N PRO A 47 4.15 18.01 -4.01
CA PRO A 47 3.42 18.57 -2.86
C PRO A 47 2.96 19.99 -3.14
N GLY A 48 1.85 20.40 -2.55
CA GLY A 48 1.30 21.74 -2.70
C GLY A 48 -0.22 21.75 -2.85
N LEU A 49 -0.76 22.91 -3.20
CA LEU A 49 -2.19 23.14 -3.36
C LEU A 49 -2.63 22.91 -4.80
N TYR A 50 -3.73 22.20 -4.97
CA TYR A 50 -4.33 21.89 -6.28
C TYR A 50 -5.78 22.38 -6.32
N ALA A 51 -6.15 23.03 -7.41
CA ALA A 51 -7.51 23.42 -7.72
C ALA A 51 -8.17 22.33 -8.58
N LEU A 52 -9.17 21.65 -8.05
CA LEU A 52 -10.03 20.73 -8.79
C LEU A 52 -11.25 21.52 -9.31
N GLY A 53 -11.35 21.65 -10.63
CA GLY A 53 -12.35 22.51 -11.23
C GLY A 53 -12.04 24.01 -11.05
N SER A 54 -13.00 24.76 -10.57
CA SER A 54 -12.89 26.22 -10.29
C SER A 54 -13.30 26.53 -8.84
N PRO A 55 -12.50 26.06 -7.84
CA PRO A 55 -12.91 26.19 -6.45
C PRO A 55 -12.89 27.65 -6.00
N ASP A 56 -13.86 28.01 -5.18
CA ASP A 56 -14.07 29.29 -4.55
C ASP A 56 -13.63 29.26 -3.06
N PRO A 57 -13.73 30.39 -2.31
CA PRO A 57 -13.39 30.44 -0.89
C PRO A 57 -14.25 29.56 0.03
N ASP A 58 -15.44 29.13 -0.40
CA ASP A 58 -16.34 28.26 0.35
C ASP A 58 -16.19 26.77 -0.03
N SER A 59 -15.41 26.49 -1.06
CA SER A 59 -15.17 25.14 -1.57
C SER A 59 -14.45 24.26 -0.54
N PRO A 60 -14.77 22.94 -0.46
CA PRO A 60 -14.15 22.03 0.50
C PRO A 60 -12.68 21.81 0.21
N VAL A 61 -11.91 21.62 1.29
CA VAL A 61 -10.48 21.29 1.23
C VAL A 61 -10.27 19.84 1.65
N PHE A 62 -9.55 19.08 0.82
CA PHE A 62 -9.16 17.70 1.11
C PHE A 62 -7.65 17.56 1.18
N ALA A 63 -7.14 16.87 2.20
CA ALA A 63 -5.73 16.49 2.28
C ALA A 63 -5.47 15.13 1.66
N SER A 64 -4.34 14.98 0.96
CA SER A 64 -3.87 13.70 0.40
C SER A 64 -2.36 13.54 0.54
N ALA A 65 -1.91 12.30 0.40
CA ALA A 65 -0.49 11.97 0.25
C ALA A 65 -0.03 12.27 -1.20
N ASN A 66 1.26 12.57 -1.37
CA ASN A 66 1.86 12.72 -2.70
C ASN A 66 2.13 11.39 -3.43
N TYR A 67 1.49 10.33 -3.01
CA TYR A 67 1.45 9.05 -3.72
C TYR A 67 0.40 9.09 -4.82
N ARG A 68 0.81 8.84 -6.06
CA ARG A 68 -0.04 8.97 -7.25
C ARG A 68 -1.41 8.32 -7.12
N LEU A 69 -1.47 7.05 -6.66
CA LEU A 69 -2.75 6.34 -6.56
C LEU A 69 -3.68 6.94 -5.49
N SER A 70 -3.14 7.50 -4.40
CA SER A 70 -3.96 8.18 -3.38
C SER A 70 -4.52 9.49 -3.92
N PHE A 71 -3.71 10.26 -4.63
CA PHE A 71 -4.13 11.51 -5.25
C PHE A 71 -5.17 11.28 -6.36
N ASP A 72 -4.92 10.33 -7.26
CA ASP A 72 -5.85 10.00 -8.34
C ASP A 72 -7.20 9.49 -7.78
N ALA A 73 -7.18 8.64 -6.75
CA ALA A 73 -8.40 8.19 -6.07
C ALA A 73 -9.19 9.38 -5.48
N LEU A 74 -8.50 10.34 -4.84
CA LEU A 74 -9.15 11.52 -4.28
C LEU A 74 -9.78 12.39 -5.37
N ARG A 75 -8.97 12.86 -6.35
CA ARG A 75 -9.44 13.81 -7.36
C ARG A 75 -10.57 13.28 -8.24
N THR A 76 -10.61 11.96 -8.46
CA THR A 76 -11.66 11.32 -9.27
C THR A 76 -12.94 11.02 -8.49
N SER A 77 -12.87 10.98 -7.16
CA SER A 77 -14.02 10.70 -6.29
C SER A 77 -14.72 11.96 -5.80
N VAL A 78 -14.02 13.07 -5.71
CA VAL A 78 -14.63 14.36 -5.36
C VAL A 78 -15.54 14.82 -6.49
N LYS A 79 -16.79 15.18 -6.17
CA LYS A 79 -17.76 15.74 -7.10
C LYS A 79 -17.85 17.25 -6.92
N GLY A 80 -17.74 17.98 -8.03
CA GLY A 80 -17.71 19.45 -8.02
C GLY A 80 -16.31 20.01 -7.71
N ASP A 81 -16.29 21.29 -7.42
CA ASP A 81 -15.07 22.05 -7.21
C ASP A 81 -14.53 21.86 -5.79
N ALA A 82 -13.21 21.76 -5.66
CA ALA A 82 -12.55 21.54 -4.38
C ALA A 82 -11.06 21.95 -4.39
N TRP A 83 -10.54 22.27 -3.24
CA TRP A 83 -9.12 22.40 -3.00
C TRP A 83 -8.52 21.07 -2.53
N LEU A 84 -7.40 20.65 -3.12
CA LEU A 84 -6.69 19.44 -2.75
C LEU A 84 -5.30 19.82 -2.23
N LEU A 85 -5.05 19.63 -0.94
CA LEU A 85 -3.74 19.84 -0.33
C LEU A 85 -2.94 18.54 -0.32
N VAL A 86 -1.87 18.50 -1.09
CA VAL A 86 -1.00 17.32 -1.25
C VAL A 86 0.22 17.46 -0.34
N LEU A 87 0.31 16.59 0.66
CA LEU A 87 1.40 16.55 1.64
C LEU A 87 2.62 15.78 1.11
N ASP A 88 3.84 16.18 1.50
CA ASP A 88 5.05 15.43 1.13
C ASP A 88 5.23 14.19 2.01
N THR A 89 4.63 13.11 1.58
CA THR A 89 4.74 11.79 2.24
C THR A 89 5.87 10.94 1.67
N LYS A 90 6.81 11.52 0.93
CA LYS A 90 7.92 10.82 0.23
C LYS A 90 7.42 9.79 -0.80
N GLY A 91 6.24 10.01 -1.38
CA GLY A 91 5.62 9.11 -2.33
C GLY A 91 5.00 7.87 -1.70
N ILE A 92 4.71 7.90 -0.40
CA ILE A 92 4.07 6.80 0.34
C ILE A 92 2.58 7.11 0.49
N ASN A 93 1.73 6.08 0.44
CA ASN A 93 0.28 6.23 0.61
C ASN A 93 -0.06 6.73 2.05
N VAL A 94 -1.27 7.27 2.21
CA VAL A 94 -1.73 7.87 3.48
C VAL A 94 -1.52 6.93 4.68
N TRP A 95 -1.93 5.68 4.58
CA TRP A 95 -1.87 4.74 5.70
C TRP A 95 -0.45 4.47 6.18
N CYS A 96 0.42 4.06 5.25
CA CYS A 96 1.83 3.81 5.59
C CYS A 96 2.55 5.09 6.05
N ALA A 97 2.20 6.23 5.46
CA ALA A 97 2.76 7.54 5.79
C ALA A 97 2.34 8.00 7.19
N ALA A 98 1.09 7.80 7.58
CA ALA A 98 0.60 8.08 8.93
C ALA A 98 1.34 7.26 9.99
N GLY A 99 1.54 5.96 9.74
CA GLY A 99 2.31 5.09 10.63
C GLY A 99 3.80 5.42 10.72
N LYS A 100 4.37 6.05 9.68
CA LYS A 100 5.78 6.50 9.63
C LYS A 100 5.97 7.97 10.04
N GLY A 101 4.88 8.69 10.33
CA GLY A 101 4.91 10.10 10.72
C GLY A 101 5.07 11.10 9.57
N THR A 102 5.18 10.66 8.30
CA THR A 102 5.28 11.55 7.13
C THR A 102 3.92 12.10 6.66
N PHE A 103 2.81 11.45 7.02
CA PHE A 103 1.47 12.03 6.98
C PHE A 103 1.07 12.34 8.42
N GLY A 104 1.55 13.45 8.94
CA GLY A 104 1.44 13.79 10.35
C GLY A 104 1.01 15.23 10.61
N THR A 105 0.79 15.54 11.90
CA THR A 105 0.37 16.86 12.38
C THR A 105 1.26 17.97 11.86
N MET A 106 2.59 17.81 11.98
CA MET A 106 3.54 18.86 11.60
C MET A 106 3.58 19.09 10.11
N GLU A 107 3.56 18.01 9.31
CA GLU A 107 3.54 18.10 7.85
C GLU A 107 2.24 18.77 7.35
N LEU A 108 1.09 18.40 7.92
CA LEU A 108 -0.18 19.03 7.59
C LEU A 108 -0.18 20.51 7.96
N THR A 109 0.30 20.87 9.18
CA THR A 109 0.41 22.24 9.64
C THR A 109 1.29 23.07 8.70
N ARG A 110 2.49 22.57 8.37
CA ARG A 110 3.42 23.21 7.46
C ARG A 110 2.79 23.45 6.09
N SER A 111 2.17 22.41 5.51
CA SER A 111 1.55 22.50 4.18
C SER A 111 0.38 23.49 4.15
N ILE A 112 -0.42 23.59 5.22
CA ILE A 112 -1.49 24.60 5.32
C ILE A 112 -0.88 26.02 5.31
N MET A 113 0.19 26.24 6.06
CA MET A 113 0.83 27.56 6.16
C MET A 113 1.52 27.93 4.83
N GLU A 114 2.29 27.03 4.25
CA GLU A 114 3.02 27.28 3.00
C GLU A 114 2.09 27.43 1.78
N SER A 115 0.88 26.87 1.81
CA SER A 115 -0.07 26.97 0.69
C SER A 115 -0.90 28.26 0.67
N GLY A 116 -0.86 29.08 1.72
CA GLY A 116 -1.69 30.26 1.85
C GLY A 116 -3.20 29.98 1.99
N LEU A 117 -3.59 28.74 2.29
CA LEU A 117 -5.00 28.35 2.44
C LEU A 117 -5.77 29.20 3.45
N GLY A 118 -5.09 29.73 4.47
CA GLY A 118 -5.69 30.58 5.49
C GLY A 118 -6.30 31.88 4.95
N ASP A 119 -5.76 32.38 3.85
CA ASP A 119 -6.17 33.62 3.21
C ASP A 119 -7.14 33.38 2.05
N LEU A 120 -7.16 32.17 1.51
CA LEU A 120 -8.02 31.78 0.39
C LEU A 120 -9.44 31.37 0.81
N LEU A 121 -9.64 30.95 2.07
CA LEU A 121 -10.86 30.27 2.49
C LEU A 121 -11.68 31.10 3.46
N SER A 122 -13.00 31.12 3.23
CA SER A 122 -13.97 31.68 4.18
C SER A 122 -14.09 30.83 5.45
N ARG A 123 -13.91 29.53 5.33
CA ARG A 123 -13.98 28.56 6.46
C ARG A 123 -12.69 27.78 6.61
N LYS A 124 -12.09 27.86 7.80
CA LYS A 124 -10.85 27.13 8.12
C LYS A 124 -11.15 25.68 8.50
N GLU A 125 -11.54 24.88 7.50
CA GLU A 125 -11.81 23.44 7.65
C GLU A 125 -11.01 22.63 6.62
N ILE A 126 -10.45 21.50 7.04
CA ILE A 126 -9.75 20.57 6.16
C ILE A 126 -10.19 19.13 6.41
N ILE A 127 -10.51 18.41 5.33
CA ILE A 127 -10.93 17.01 5.39
C ILE A 127 -9.69 16.13 5.18
N VAL A 128 -9.38 15.33 6.20
CA VAL A 128 -8.25 14.39 6.22
C VAL A 128 -8.81 12.97 6.11
N PRO A 129 -8.27 12.11 5.24
CA PRO A 129 -8.77 10.74 5.13
C PRO A 129 -8.64 10.00 6.47
N GLN A 130 -9.59 9.13 6.81
CA GLN A 130 -9.61 8.36 8.07
C GLN A 130 -8.29 7.61 8.30
N LEU A 131 -7.65 7.12 7.24
CA LEU A 131 -6.35 6.44 7.30
C LEU A 131 -5.19 7.33 7.80
N GLY A 132 -5.35 8.66 7.73
CA GLY A 132 -4.40 9.65 8.28
C GLY A 132 -4.58 9.93 9.76
N ALA A 133 -5.71 9.53 10.36
CA ALA A 133 -6.04 9.84 11.76
C ALA A 133 -4.97 9.43 12.78
N PRO A 134 -4.26 8.28 12.66
CA PRO A 134 -3.19 7.93 13.58
C PRO A 134 -2.01 8.92 13.59
N GLY A 135 -1.77 9.65 12.49
CA GLY A 135 -0.67 10.61 12.35
C GLY A 135 -1.06 12.06 12.63
N VAL A 136 -2.35 12.41 12.56
CA VAL A 136 -2.83 13.80 12.64
C VAL A 136 -3.63 14.03 13.91
N ALA A 137 -3.11 14.90 14.79
CA ALA A 137 -3.79 15.35 15.99
C ALA A 137 -4.59 16.64 15.69
N ALA A 138 -5.90 16.52 15.48
CA ALA A 138 -6.79 17.60 15.08
C ALA A 138 -6.68 18.87 15.97
N HIS A 139 -6.60 18.67 17.29
CA HIS A 139 -6.47 19.79 18.24
C HIS A 139 -5.18 20.57 18.08
N ARG A 140 -4.07 19.91 17.73
CA ARG A 140 -2.78 20.56 17.47
C ARG A 140 -2.80 21.34 16.16
N VAL A 141 -3.35 20.74 15.08
CA VAL A 141 -3.50 21.47 13.81
C VAL A 141 -4.32 22.73 14.03
N LYS A 142 -5.44 22.65 14.78
CA LYS A 142 -6.26 23.81 15.11
C LYS A 142 -5.50 24.85 15.90
N ALA A 143 -4.71 24.45 16.88
CA ALA A 143 -3.91 25.37 17.69
C ALA A 143 -2.85 26.12 16.87
N TYR A 144 -2.23 25.48 15.88
CA TYR A 144 -1.15 26.07 15.09
C TYR A 144 -1.65 26.88 13.88
N THR A 145 -2.76 26.48 13.26
CA THR A 145 -3.21 27.05 11.97
C THR A 145 -4.61 27.67 12.03
N GLY A 146 -5.37 27.42 13.08
CA GLY A 146 -6.78 27.76 13.16
C GLY A 146 -7.71 26.80 12.40
N PHE A 147 -7.18 25.86 11.61
CA PHE A 147 -7.98 24.92 10.83
C PHE A 147 -8.57 23.79 11.68
N SER A 148 -9.87 23.60 11.56
CA SER A 148 -10.56 22.42 12.10
C SER A 148 -10.37 21.22 11.19
N VAL A 149 -9.83 20.12 11.73
CA VAL A 149 -9.65 18.86 10.99
C VAL A 149 -10.90 18.02 11.10
N ILE A 150 -11.45 17.60 9.96
CA ILE A 150 -12.57 16.68 9.85
C ILE A 150 -12.01 15.36 9.30
N TYR A 151 -12.21 14.25 10.03
CA TYR A 151 -11.81 12.94 9.52
C TYR A 151 -12.90 12.41 8.57
N GLY A 152 -12.53 12.31 7.30
CA GLY A 152 -13.36 11.78 6.23
C GLY A 152 -13.40 10.26 6.18
N PRO A 153 -13.89 9.67 5.06
CA PRO A 153 -13.96 8.23 4.90
C PRO A 153 -12.58 7.57 4.68
N VAL A 154 -12.53 6.26 4.88
CA VAL A 154 -11.37 5.41 4.52
C VAL A 154 -11.17 5.35 3.01
N ARG A 155 -12.28 5.18 2.27
CA ARG A 155 -12.28 5.07 0.81
C ARG A 155 -12.67 6.40 0.17
N ALA A 156 -11.94 6.78 -0.86
CA ALA A 156 -12.26 8.00 -1.61
C ALA A 156 -13.64 7.90 -2.30
N GLU A 157 -14.05 6.71 -2.75
CA GLU A 157 -15.35 6.46 -3.36
C GLU A 157 -16.54 6.78 -2.44
N ASP A 158 -16.35 6.83 -1.11
CA ASP A 158 -17.38 7.19 -0.13
C ASP A 158 -17.48 8.72 0.07
N ILE A 159 -16.58 9.53 -0.51
CA ILE A 159 -16.56 10.99 -0.36
C ILE A 159 -17.89 11.65 -0.76
N PRO A 160 -18.55 11.31 -1.90
CA PRO A 160 -19.82 11.93 -2.25
C PRO A 160 -20.89 11.71 -1.19
N SER A 161 -21.03 10.50 -0.68
CA SER A 161 -22.00 10.15 0.38
C SER A 161 -21.67 10.84 1.71
N PHE A 162 -20.38 10.94 2.05
CA PHE A 162 -19.88 11.66 3.23
C PHE A 162 -20.22 13.16 3.14
N MET A 163 -20.01 13.78 1.99
CA MET A 163 -20.34 15.20 1.77
C MET A 163 -21.85 15.44 1.82
N ALA A 164 -22.66 14.57 1.19
CA ALA A 164 -24.12 14.63 1.23
C ALA A 164 -24.68 14.47 2.66
N ALA A 165 -24.00 13.71 3.52
CA ALA A 165 -24.33 13.54 4.94
C ALA A 165 -23.85 14.71 5.84
N GLY A 166 -23.46 15.85 5.27
CA GLY A 166 -22.98 17.01 6.02
C GLY A 166 -21.62 16.77 6.70
N LYS A 167 -20.70 16.10 6.01
CA LYS A 167 -19.35 15.72 6.49
C LYS A 167 -19.39 14.78 7.71
N LYS A 168 -20.41 13.94 7.80
CA LYS A 168 -20.53 12.92 8.85
C LYS A 168 -20.26 11.54 8.27
N ALA A 169 -19.17 10.90 8.71
CA ALA A 169 -18.81 9.56 8.27
C ALA A 169 -19.66 8.51 9.00
N ALA A 170 -20.33 7.65 8.26
CA ALA A 170 -21.01 6.47 8.80
C ALA A 170 -19.98 5.48 9.38
N PRO A 171 -20.34 4.59 10.31
CA PRO A 171 -19.43 3.61 10.92
C PRO A 171 -18.70 2.75 9.89
N GLU A 172 -19.36 2.39 8.78
CA GLU A 172 -18.81 1.59 7.69
C GLU A 172 -17.73 2.35 6.90
N MET A 173 -17.85 3.67 6.76
CA MET A 173 -16.87 4.53 6.09
C MET A 173 -15.57 4.69 6.89
N ARG A 174 -15.59 4.37 8.19
CA ARG A 174 -14.45 4.46 9.10
C ARG A 174 -13.63 3.16 9.18
N ARG A 175 -14.11 2.08 8.55
CA ARG A 175 -13.49 0.75 8.61
C ARG A 175 -12.84 0.37 7.29
N VAL A 176 -11.64 -0.21 7.38
CA VAL A 176 -11.00 -0.83 6.23
C VAL A 176 -11.63 -2.20 6.01
N ARG A 177 -12.29 -2.41 4.88
CA ARG A 177 -12.99 -3.67 4.57
C ARG A 177 -12.02 -4.80 4.20
N PHE A 178 -10.94 -4.48 3.52
CA PHE A 178 -9.92 -5.41 3.03
C PHE A 178 -10.52 -6.66 2.37
N GLY A 179 -11.44 -6.44 1.44
CA GLY A 179 -12.15 -7.48 0.70
C GLY A 179 -11.25 -8.29 -0.24
N PHE A 180 -11.82 -9.26 -0.94
CA PHE A 180 -11.08 -10.09 -1.88
C PHE A 180 -10.34 -9.27 -2.94
N ALA A 181 -11.02 -8.31 -3.58
CA ALA A 181 -10.41 -7.44 -4.59
C ALA A 181 -9.25 -6.60 -4.03
N ASP A 182 -9.38 -6.08 -2.79
CA ASP A 182 -8.33 -5.31 -2.14
C ASP A 182 -7.08 -6.17 -1.89
N ARG A 183 -7.27 -7.43 -1.48
CA ARG A 183 -6.18 -8.39 -1.26
C ARG A 183 -5.50 -8.77 -2.57
N MET A 184 -6.29 -9.12 -3.59
CA MET A 184 -5.74 -9.50 -4.91
C MET A 184 -5.03 -8.35 -5.62
N ALA A 185 -5.41 -7.10 -5.33
CA ALA A 185 -4.73 -5.92 -5.87
C ALA A 185 -3.25 -5.79 -5.44
N LEU A 186 -2.85 -6.52 -4.38
CA LEU A 186 -1.47 -6.57 -3.89
C LEU A 186 -0.65 -7.71 -4.51
N SER A 187 -1.31 -8.74 -5.06
CA SER A 187 -0.63 -9.90 -5.65
C SER A 187 0.37 -9.57 -6.76
N PRO A 188 0.10 -8.64 -7.70
CA PRO A 188 1.04 -8.35 -8.77
C PRO A 188 2.40 -7.85 -8.29
N ILE A 189 2.43 -6.99 -7.27
CA ILE A 189 3.70 -6.46 -6.74
C ILE A 189 4.50 -7.54 -6.03
N GLU A 190 3.83 -8.44 -5.28
CA GLU A 190 4.50 -9.55 -4.61
C GLU A 190 5.01 -10.57 -5.63
N LEU A 191 4.24 -10.84 -6.70
CA LEU A 191 4.69 -11.70 -7.79
C LEU A 191 5.95 -11.13 -8.47
N VAL A 192 6.05 -9.83 -8.69
CA VAL A 192 7.25 -9.18 -9.24
C VAL A 192 8.40 -9.22 -8.25
N ASN A 193 8.15 -8.92 -6.97
CA ASN A 193 9.19 -8.86 -5.94
C ASN A 193 9.90 -10.20 -5.75
N PHE A 194 9.17 -11.31 -5.79
CA PHE A 194 9.73 -12.65 -5.62
C PHE A 194 9.99 -13.36 -6.94
N GLY A 195 9.18 -13.08 -7.97
CA GLY A 195 9.33 -13.65 -9.30
C GLY A 195 10.70 -13.37 -9.93
N LYS A 196 11.25 -12.16 -9.72
CA LYS A 196 12.58 -11.81 -10.23
C LYS A 196 13.71 -12.70 -9.71
N TYR A 197 13.49 -13.42 -8.60
CA TYR A 197 14.45 -14.40 -8.04
C TYR A 197 14.04 -15.83 -8.34
N LEU A 198 12.75 -16.16 -8.10
CA LEU A 198 12.27 -17.55 -8.20
C LEU A 198 12.07 -18.01 -9.64
N LEU A 199 11.70 -17.12 -10.57
CA LEU A 199 11.54 -17.51 -11.98
C LEU A 199 12.89 -17.85 -12.64
N PRO A 200 13.97 -17.04 -12.49
CA PRO A 200 15.28 -17.46 -12.96
C PRO A 200 15.80 -18.73 -12.27
N ALA A 201 15.55 -18.89 -10.96
CA ALA A 201 15.91 -20.11 -10.25
C ALA A 201 15.17 -21.33 -10.81
N ALA A 202 13.86 -21.23 -11.07
CA ALA A 202 13.09 -22.29 -11.69
C ALA A 202 13.58 -22.62 -13.12
N ALA A 203 13.92 -21.59 -13.91
CA ALA A 203 14.49 -21.79 -15.25
C ALA A 203 15.85 -22.51 -15.21
N LEU A 204 16.73 -22.15 -14.30
CA LEU A 204 18.01 -22.83 -14.10
C LEU A 204 17.80 -24.28 -13.65
N LEU A 205 16.94 -24.54 -12.67
CA LEU A 205 16.61 -25.90 -12.25
C LEU A 205 16.07 -26.74 -13.42
N TYR A 206 15.19 -26.18 -14.24
CA TYR A 206 14.67 -26.84 -15.42
C TYR A 206 15.76 -27.17 -16.44
N PHE A 207 16.65 -26.20 -16.73
CA PHE A 207 17.76 -26.34 -17.66
C PHE A 207 18.74 -27.45 -17.24
N PHE A 208 19.03 -27.55 -15.94
CA PHE A 208 19.89 -28.60 -15.38
C PHE A 208 19.17 -29.94 -15.14
N GLY A 209 17.94 -30.12 -15.64
CA GLY A 209 17.20 -31.38 -15.56
C GLY A 209 16.42 -31.59 -14.26
N PHE A 210 16.44 -30.66 -13.33
CA PHE A 210 15.67 -30.70 -12.07
C PHE A 210 14.22 -30.23 -12.28
N ARG A 211 13.51 -30.87 -13.20
CA ARG A 211 12.16 -30.45 -13.64
C ARG A 211 11.16 -30.40 -12.49
N ALA A 212 11.20 -31.36 -11.58
CA ALA A 212 10.34 -31.41 -10.40
C ALA A 212 10.54 -30.18 -9.50
N ASP A 213 11.80 -29.82 -9.23
CA ASP A 213 12.13 -28.70 -8.37
C ASP A 213 11.85 -27.34 -9.04
N ALA A 214 11.99 -27.25 -10.36
CA ALA A 214 11.55 -26.12 -11.16
C ALA A 214 10.04 -25.88 -11.01
N MET A 215 9.23 -26.96 -11.14
CA MET A 215 7.77 -26.89 -10.98
C MET A 215 7.38 -26.53 -9.54
N LEU A 216 8.03 -27.11 -8.53
CA LEU A 216 7.78 -26.77 -7.12
C LEU A 216 8.16 -25.33 -6.79
N THR A 217 9.24 -24.80 -7.37
CA THR A 217 9.61 -23.38 -7.25
C THR A 217 8.51 -22.48 -7.81
N ALA A 218 7.98 -22.78 -8.99
CA ALA A 218 6.88 -22.04 -9.58
C ALA A 218 5.59 -22.16 -8.76
N ALA A 219 5.25 -23.37 -8.30
CA ALA A 219 4.09 -23.61 -7.43
C ALA A 219 4.19 -22.83 -6.11
N THR A 220 5.39 -22.78 -5.50
CA THR A 220 5.67 -22.01 -4.30
C THR A 220 5.46 -20.52 -4.53
N LEU A 221 5.97 -19.97 -5.62
CA LEU A 221 5.76 -18.57 -5.99
C LEU A 221 4.26 -18.26 -6.14
N LEU A 222 3.54 -19.04 -6.93
CA LEU A 222 2.12 -18.81 -7.22
C LEU A 222 1.25 -18.98 -5.96
N SER A 223 1.48 -20.04 -5.18
CA SER A 223 0.70 -20.26 -3.95
C SER A 223 0.93 -19.13 -2.93
N SER A 224 2.15 -18.67 -2.77
CA SER A 224 2.46 -17.61 -1.80
C SER A 224 1.96 -16.24 -2.25
N THR A 225 1.99 -15.93 -3.54
CA THR A 225 1.62 -14.60 -4.05
C THR A 225 0.15 -14.48 -4.48
N LEU A 226 -0.52 -15.60 -4.80
CA LEU A 226 -1.92 -15.62 -5.24
C LEU A 226 -2.84 -16.30 -4.24
N LEU A 227 -2.50 -17.52 -3.76
CA LEU A 227 -3.41 -18.24 -2.85
C LEU A 227 -3.45 -17.62 -1.45
N VAL A 228 -2.33 -17.09 -0.95
CA VAL A 228 -2.32 -16.42 0.37
C VAL A 228 -3.30 -15.25 0.39
N PRO A 229 -3.23 -14.24 -0.49
CA PRO A 229 -4.20 -13.15 -0.48
C PRO A 229 -5.61 -13.60 -0.82
N ALA A 230 -5.78 -14.56 -1.74
CA ALA A 230 -7.10 -15.07 -2.10
C ALA A 230 -7.78 -15.75 -0.92
N LEU A 231 -7.11 -16.68 -0.27
CA LEU A 231 -7.65 -17.55 0.77
C LEU A 231 -7.41 -17.03 2.20
N LEU A 232 -6.87 -15.83 2.37
CA LEU A 232 -6.41 -15.28 3.64
C LEU A 232 -7.37 -15.46 4.83
N PRO A 233 -8.70 -15.25 4.70
CA PRO A 233 -9.64 -15.44 5.82
C PRO A 233 -9.83 -16.90 6.23
N TRP A 234 -9.63 -17.84 5.30
CA TRP A 234 -9.89 -19.27 5.49
C TRP A 234 -8.64 -20.07 5.85
N LEU A 235 -7.45 -19.50 5.62
CA LEU A 235 -6.19 -20.16 5.97
C LEU A 235 -6.02 -20.26 7.50
N PRO A 236 -5.51 -21.39 8.02
CA PRO A 236 -5.44 -21.67 9.45
C PRO A 236 -4.49 -20.74 10.19
N GLY A 237 -4.76 -20.52 11.49
CA GLY A 237 -3.93 -19.74 12.38
C GLY A 237 -4.09 -18.22 12.20
N ARG A 238 -3.41 -17.45 13.07
CA ARG A 238 -3.35 -15.99 13.03
C ARG A 238 -2.07 -15.49 12.36
N ALA A 239 -0.99 -16.25 12.50
CA ALA A 239 0.33 -15.92 11.98
C ALA A 239 0.37 -16.09 10.46
N PHE A 240 0.90 -15.09 9.76
CA PHE A 240 1.05 -15.13 8.30
C PHE A 240 2.02 -16.22 7.85
N ALA A 241 3.07 -16.49 8.63
CA ALA A 241 3.99 -17.60 8.38
C ALA A 241 3.25 -18.94 8.27
N ILE A 242 2.30 -19.20 9.20
CA ILE A 242 1.49 -20.42 9.21
C ILE A 242 0.51 -20.42 8.04
N LYS A 243 -0.20 -19.32 7.81
CA LYS A 243 -1.13 -19.18 6.68
C LYS A 243 -0.43 -19.45 5.34
N SER A 244 0.76 -18.90 5.18
CA SER A 244 1.53 -19.04 3.95
C SER A 244 2.15 -20.42 3.79
N ALA A 245 2.59 -21.06 4.88
CA ALA A 245 3.00 -22.45 4.85
C ALA A 245 1.82 -23.36 4.43
N ALA A 246 0.60 -23.11 4.95
CA ALA A 246 -0.59 -23.85 4.56
C ALA A 246 -0.94 -23.63 3.07
N ALA A 247 -0.88 -22.40 2.57
CA ALA A 247 -1.06 -22.14 1.14
C ALA A 247 0.04 -22.79 0.29
N GLY A 248 1.28 -22.78 0.76
CA GLY A 248 2.40 -23.49 0.17
C GLY A 248 2.15 -25.01 0.11
N ALA A 249 1.65 -25.60 1.20
CA ALA A 249 1.29 -27.02 1.24
C ALA A 249 0.21 -27.37 0.20
N ILE A 250 -0.80 -26.50 0.01
CA ILE A 250 -1.80 -26.67 -1.07
C ILE A 250 -1.11 -26.64 -2.43
N GLY A 251 -0.20 -25.70 -2.67
CA GLY A 251 0.55 -25.61 -3.93
C GLY A 251 1.43 -26.84 -4.20
N LEU A 252 2.13 -27.35 -3.16
CA LEU A 252 2.92 -28.56 -3.27
C LEU A 252 2.05 -29.79 -3.51
N ALA A 253 0.93 -29.92 -2.80
CA ALA A 253 0.00 -31.03 -2.98
C ALA A 253 -0.61 -31.05 -4.39
N ALA A 254 -0.95 -29.88 -4.96
CA ALA A 254 -1.43 -29.76 -6.33
C ALA A 254 -0.36 -30.15 -7.38
N ALA A 255 0.92 -29.93 -7.06
CA ALA A 255 2.04 -30.32 -7.92
C ALA A 255 2.42 -31.81 -7.76
N TYR A 256 2.08 -32.44 -6.64
CA TYR A 256 2.52 -33.80 -6.28
C TYR A 256 2.19 -34.87 -7.34
N PRO A 257 0.98 -34.92 -7.97
CA PRO A 257 0.65 -35.94 -8.98
C PRO A 257 1.56 -35.94 -10.20
N PHE A 258 2.26 -34.82 -10.43
CA PHE A 258 3.18 -34.68 -11.57
C PHE A 258 4.65 -35.00 -11.17
N LEU A 259 4.87 -35.46 -9.93
CA LEU A 259 6.17 -35.75 -9.38
C LEU A 259 6.23 -37.25 -9.01
N SER A 260 7.05 -38.01 -9.73
CA SER A 260 7.38 -39.38 -9.29
C SER A 260 8.31 -39.30 -8.08
N GLN A 261 7.84 -39.71 -6.88
CA GLN A 261 8.61 -39.57 -5.67
C GLN A 261 8.35 -40.64 -4.65
N ASP A 262 9.40 -41.03 -3.96
CA ASP A 262 9.30 -41.70 -2.68
C ASP A 262 9.06 -40.69 -1.53
N LEU A 263 8.73 -41.21 -0.37
CA LEU A 263 8.46 -40.42 0.83
C LEU A 263 9.64 -39.54 1.25
N PHE A 264 10.87 -40.02 1.08
CA PHE A 264 12.09 -39.28 1.45
C PHE A 264 12.22 -37.98 0.64
N HIS A 265 12.06 -38.06 -0.68
CA HIS A 265 12.09 -36.86 -1.53
C HIS A 265 10.93 -35.91 -1.24
N ALA A 266 9.74 -36.45 -0.96
CA ALA A 266 8.58 -35.64 -0.60
C ALA A 266 8.85 -34.84 0.69
N CYS A 267 9.40 -35.49 1.73
CA CYS A 267 9.80 -34.82 2.97
C CYS A 267 10.91 -33.78 2.79
N ALA A 268 11.97 -34.15 2.05
CA ALA A 268 13.08 -33.23 1.78
C ALA A 268 12.61 -31.96 1.06
N ARG A 269 11.76 -32.12 0.05
CA ARG A 269 11.20 -30.99 -0.70
C ARG A 269 10.23 -30.17 0.14
N ALA A 270 9.38 -30.80 0.95
CA ALA A 270 8.52 -30.08 1.86
C ALA A 270 9.34 -29.19 2.83
N LEU A 271 10.44 -29.71 3.36
CA LEU A 271 11.36 -28.96 4.23
C LEU A 271 12.08 -27.80 3.52
N VAL A 272 12.19 -27.83 2.18
CA VAL A 272 12.76 -26.73 1.39
C VAL A 272 11.69 -25.71 1.00
N TYR A 273 10.57 -26.16 0.42
CA TYR A 273 9.60 -25.28 -0.22
C TYR A 273 8.59 -24.65 0.72
N LEU A 274 8.20 -25.32 1.82
CA LEU A 274 7.27 -24.74 2.80
C LEU A 274 7.86 -23.53 3.55
N PRO A 275 9.13 -23.56 4.02
CA PRO A 275 9.75 -22.36 4.59
C PRO A 275 9.84 -21.19 3.60
N VAL A 276 10.14 -21.47 2.33
CA VAL A 276 10.16 -20.43 1.30
C VAL A 276 8.77 -19.83 1.10
N ALA A 277 7.73 -20.65 1.00
CA ALA A 277 6.35 -20.18 0.93
C ALA A 277 5.97 -19.35 2.16
N SER A 278 6.31 -19.85 3.35
CA SER A 278 6.10 -19.16 4.63
C SER A 278 6.78 -17.80 4.69
N PHE A 279 8.03 -17.72 4.22
CA PHE A 279 8.78 -16.46 4.18
C PHE A 279 8.17 -15.45 3.22
N ILE A 280 7.76 -15.85 2.02
CA ILE A 280 7.12 -14.96 1.03
C ILE A 280 5.86 -14.36 1.63
N GLY A 281 5.02 -15.16 2.25
CA GLY A 281 3.77 -14.67 2.84
C GLY A 281 3.95 -13.77 4.06
N LEU A 282 5.06 -13.89 4.78
CA LEU A 282 5.41 -12.93 5.84
C LEU A 282 5.55 -11.51 5.28
N GLN A 283 6.00 -11.34 4.06
CA GLN A 283 6.14 -10.02 3.43
C GLN A 283 4.79 -9.37 3.14
N PHE A 284 3.73 -10.17 2.96
CA PHE A 284 2.36 -9.70 2.77
C PHE A 284 1.80 -9.00 4.02
N THR A 285 2.35 -9.25 5.20
CA THR A 285 1.89 -8.66 6.48
C THR A 285 1.86 -7.14 6.48
N GLY A 286 2.89 -6.49 5.92
CA GLY A 286 3.00 -5.03 5.83
C GLY A 286 1.95 -4.36 4.95
N SER A 287 1.27 -5.14 4.11
CA SER A 287 0.21 -4.66 3.20
C SER A 287 -1.19 -4.96 3.71
N SER A 288 -1.33 -5.60 4.88
CA SER A 288 -2.61 -6.07 5.40
C SER A 288 -3.10 -5.28 6.63
N THR A 289 -4.39 -5.39 6.90
CA THR A 289 -5.02 -4.84 8.11
C THR A 289 -5.12 -5.85 9.25
N TYR A 290 -4.59 -7.07 9.05
CA TYR A 290 -4.71 -8.18 10.03
C TYR A 290 -3.67 -8.13 11.13
N THR A 291 -2.62 -7.31 11.00
CA THR A 291 -1.54 -7.24 11.97
C THR A 291 -1.02 -5.80 12.15
N SER A 292 -0.31 -5.56 13.23
CA SER A 292 0.40 -4.32 13.52
C SER A 292 1.90 -4.47 13.23
N LEU A 293 2.64 -3.37 13.15
CA LEU A 293 4.09 -3.39 12.96
C LEU A 293 4.81 -4.21 14.05
N SER A 294 4.37 -4.07 15.30
CA SER A 294 4.90 -4.86 16.43
C SER A 294 4.56 -6.35 16.30
N GLY A 295 3.35 -6.67 15.81
CA GLY A 295 2.94 -8.04 15.51
C GLY A 295 3.80 -8.69 14.43
N VAL A 296 4.08 -7.97 13.34
CA VAL A 296 4.99 -8.41 12.27
C VAL A 296 6.37 -8.72 12.83
N MET A 297 6.96 -7.82 13.61
CA MET A 297 8.29 -8.01 14.19
C MET A 297 8.36 -9.22 15.13
N LYS A 298 7.31 -9.44 15.93
CA LYS A 298 7.21 -10.61 16.81
C LYS A 298 7.14 -11.91 16.00
N GLU A 299 6.34 -11.91 14.94
CA GLU A 299 6.18 -13.07 14.06
C GLU A 299 7.47 -13.40 13.31
N MET A 300 8.17 -12.39 12.77
CA MET A 300 9.46 -12.58 12.08
C MET A 300 10.51 -13.20 13.02
N ARG A 301 10.63 -12.72 14.25
CA ARG A 301 11.59 -13.26 15.23
C ARG A 301 11.35 -14.74 15.53
N ALA A 302 10.10 -15.19 15.53
CA ALA A 302 9.75 -16.58 15.78
C ALA A 302 9.87 -17.44 14.51
N ALA A 303 9.44 -16.94 13.35
CA ALA A 303 9.34 -17.72 12.12
C ALA A 303 10.69 -17.89 11.40
N LEU A 304 11.54 -16.85 11.34
CA LEU A 304 12.78 -16.91 10.58
C LEU A 304 13.75 -18.00 11.04
N PRO A 305 13.99 -18.23 12.35
CA PRO A 305 14.85 -19.35 12.79
C PRO A 305 14.29 -20.71 12.37
N VAL A 306 12.99 -20.92 12.52
CA VAL A 306 12.31 -22.17 12.15
C VAL A 306 12.42 -22.42 10.65
N GLN A 307 12.18 -21.39 9.84
CA GLN A 307 12.32 -21.43 8.39
C GLN A 307 13.76 -21.76 7.97
N GLY A 308 14.75 -21.14 8.63
CA GLY A 308 16.18 -21.38 8.35
C GLY A 308 16.60 -22.83 8.67
N VAL A 309 16.21 -23.33 9.85
CA VAL A 309 16.50 -24.72 10.24
C VAL A 309 15.83 -25.73 9.31
N SER A 310 14.56 -25.51 8.98
CA SER A 310 13.81 -26.38 8.06
C SER A 310 14.47 -26.43 6.68
N LEU A 311 14.82 -25.25 6.12
CA LEU A 311 15.51 -25.16 4.83
C LEU A 311 16.86 -25.89 4.84
N ALA A 312 17.67 -25.67 5.88
CA ALA A 312 18.98 -26.35 6.02
C ALA A 312 18.81 -27.88 6.13
N ALA A 313 17.84 -28.35 6.91
CA ALA A 313 17.55 -29.78 7.01
C ALA A 313 17.10 -30.40 5.68
N GLY A 314 16.22 -29.73 4.96
CA GLY A 314 15.77 -30.18 3.64
C GLY A 314 16.90 -30.26 2.61
N LEU A 315 17.76 -29.23 2.57
CA LEU A 315 18.94 -29.22 1.70
C LEU A 315 19.93 -30.34 2.08
N ALA A 316 20.16 -30.55 3.37
CA ALA A 316 21.02 -31.64 3.86
C ALA A 316 20.46 -33.02 3.43
N MET A 317 19.14 -33.23 3.52
CA MET A 317 18.52 -34.48 3.05
C MET A 317 18.72 -34.69 1.54
N VAL A 318 18.55 -33.65 0.72
CA VAL A 318 18.78 -33.71 -0.73
C VAL A 318 20.22 -34.06 -1.04
N LEU A 319 21.18 -33.48 -0.31
CA LEU A 319 22.62 -33.75 -0.50
C LEU A 319 23.00 -35.16 -0.06
N LEU A 320 22.56 -35.59 1.13
CA LEU A 320 22.90 -36.93 1.67
C LEU A 320 22.51 -38.06 0.72
N ARG A 321 21.37 -37.93 0.03
CA ARG A 321 20.93 -38.96 -0.91
C ARG A 321 21.82 -39.07 -2.16
N ARG A 322 22.70 -38.15 -2.45
CA ARG A 322 23.70 -38.29 -3.54
C ARG A 322 24.83 -39.22 -3.15
N PHE A 323 24.99 -39.50 -1.86
CA PHE A 323 26.06 -40.32 -1.32
C PHE A 323 25.60 -41.70 -0.81
N ILE A 324 24.25 -41.91 -0.77
CA ILE A 324 23.61 -43.20 -0.45
C ILE A 324 22.93 -43.72 -1.72
#